data_1d38f81eae7ce2cea048c5dbdf37eb4e
#
_entry.id   1d38f81eae7ce2cea048c5dbdf37eb4e
#
_cell.length_a   1.000
_cell.length_b   1.000
_cell.length_c   1.000
_cell.angle_alpha   90.00
_cell.angle_beta   90.00
_cell.angle_gamma   90.00
#
_symmetry.space_group_name_H-M   'P 1'
#
loop_
_entity.id
_entity.type
_entity.pdbx_description
1 polymer ?
#
loop_
_entity_poly.entity_id
_entity_poly.type
_entity_poly.pdbx_seq_one_letter_code
_entity_poly.pdbx_strand_id
1 'polypeptide(L)'
;MPEFYDVVHTRVRDGAEEEMLSRRPALEAGVRQKLPGLLDIRLVRLDDGTYLDVLRWESREAADAAIELFAEVPEAGEIHGFLPAGIAHHRGEVAGG
;
A
#
# COMPACT_ATOMS: atom_id res chain seq x y z
N MET A 1 7.86 8.19 19.27
CA MET A 1 7.61 8.64 17.90
C MET A 1 6.18 8.28 17.52
N PRO A 2 5.40 9.20 16.98
CA PRO A 2 4.06 8.84 16.53
C PRO A 2 4.12 7.90 15.34
N GLU A 3 3.16 6.99 15.27
CA GLU A 3 2.97 6.16 14.11
C GLU A 3 2.55 7.02 12.92
N PHE A 4 2.88 6.55 11.73
CA PHE A 4 2.66 7.28 10.50
C PHE A 4 1.88 6.41 9.53
N TYR A 5 0.96 7.02 8.78
CA TYR A 5 0.14 6.32 7.81
C TYR A 5 0.35 6.86 6.40
N ASP A 6 0.45 5.94 5.46
CA ASP A 6 0.25 6.24 4.05
C ASP A 6 -1.07 5.60 3.63
N VAL A 7 -1.93 6.37 3.00
CA VAL A 7 -3.22 5.89 2.50
C VAL A 7 -3.29 6.20 1.01
N VAL A 8 -3.32 5.14 0.21
CA VAL A 8 -3.33 5.28 -1.25
C VAL A 8 -4.70 4.87 -1.77
N HIS A 9 -5.41 5.81 -2.39
CA HIS A 9 -6.70 5.56 -3.01
C HIS A 9 -6.47 5.20 -4.47
N THR A 10 -6.90 4.01 -4.87
CA THR A 10 -6.64 3.47 -6.20
C THR A 10 -7.90 2.89 -6.82
N ARG A 11 -7.85 2.71 -8.13
CA ARG A 11 -8.86 1.99 -8.89
C ARG A 11 -8.19 0.85 -9.63
N VAL A 12 -8.78 -0.33 -9.56
CA VAL A 12 -8.29 -1.49 -10.30
C VAL A 12 -8.86 -1.44 -11.72
N ARG A 13 -8.04 -1.77 -12.70
CA ARG A 13 -8.48 -1.86 -14.09
C ARG A 13 -9.64 -2.85 -14.22
N ASP A 14 -10.61 -2.53 -15.08
CA ASP A 14 -11.79 -3.38 -15.31
C ASP A 14 -11.36 -4.81 -15.67
N GLY A 15 -11.97 -5.78 -14.99
CA GLY A 15 -11.68 -7.20 -15.21
C GLY A 15 -10.42 -7.72 -14.51
N ALA A 16 -9.64 -6.87 -13.84
CA ALA A 16 -8.39 -7.29 -13.20
C ALA A 16 -8.51 -7.50 -11.69
N GLU A 17 -9.69 -7.29 -11.11
CA GLU A 17 -9.85 -7.34 -9.65
C GLU A 17 -9.47 -8.70 -9.08
N GLU A 18 -9.99 -9.78 -9.66
CA GLU A 18 -9.75 -11.13 -9.16
C GLU A 18 -8.26 -11.47 -9.18
N GLU A 19 -7.57 -11.16 -10.27
CA GLU A 19 -6.14 -11.42 -10.40
C GLU A 19 -5.34 -10.56 -9.42
N MET A 20 -5.70 -9.29 -9.27
CA MET A 20 -5.04 -8.40 -8.31
C MET A 20 -5.16 -8.95 -6.89
N LEU A 21 -6.35 -9.38 -6.49
CA LEU A 21 -6.57 -9.93 -5.16
C LEU A 21 -5.81 -11.25 -4.97
N SER A 22 -5.69 -12.08 -6.01
CA SER A 22 -4.96 -13.33 -5.92
C SER A 22 -3.44 -13.13 -5.74
N ARG A 23 -2.91 -12.00 -6.22
CA ARG A 23 -1.49 -11.66 -6.08
C ARG A 23 -1.18 -10.86 -4.82
N ARG A 24 -2.20 -10.38 -4.14
CA ARG A 24 -2.05 -9.51 -2.97
C ARG A 24 -1.27 -10.16 -1.83
N PRO A 25 -1.48 -11.44 -1.46
CA PRO A 25 -0.70 -12.06 -0.38
C PRO A 25 0.81 -12.06 -0.65
N ALA A 26 1.22 -12.29 -1.89
CA ALA A 26 2.65 -12.26 -2.23
C ALA A 26 3.23 -10.84 -2.10
N LEU A 27 2.46 -9.83 -2.52
CA LEU A 27 2.86 -8.44 -2.33
C LEU A 27 3.05 -8.12 -0.86
N GLU A 28 2.07 -8.48 -0.02
CA GLU A 28 2.12 -8.17 1.41
C GLU A 28 3.31 -8.85 2.07
N ALA A 29 3.60 -10.11 1.71
CA ALA A 29 4.77 -10.81 2.21
C ALA A 29 6.06 -10.11 1.78
N GLY A 30 6.15 -9.69 0.53
CA GLY A 30 7.32 -9.00 0.00
C GLY A 30 7.58 -7.67 0.67
N VAL A 31 6.55 -6.86 0.86
CA VAL A 31 6.72 -5.55 1.51
C VAL A 31 7.06 -5.71 2.99
N ARG A 32 6.47 -6.69 3.68
CA ARG A 32 6.81 -6.95 5.09
C ARG A 32 8.26 -7.38 5.24
N GLN A 33 8.78 -8.12 4.28
CA GLN A 33 10.15 -8.61 4.32
C GLN A 33 11.16 -7.52 3.98
N LYS A 34 10.84 -6.63 3.04
CA LYS A 34 11.80 -5.69 2.48
C LYS A 34 11.68 -4.26 3.01
N LEU A 35 10.58 -3.93 3.69
CA LEU A 35 10.34 -2.57 4.16
C LEU A 35 10.36 -2.51 5.69
N PRO A 36 11.53 -2.21 6.29
CA PRO A 36 11.62 -2.13 7.74
C PRO A 36 10.75 -0.99 8.27
N GLY A 37 10.16 -1.19 9.43
CA GLY A 37 9.27 -0.21 10.04
C GLY A 37 7.83 -0.28 9.60
N LEU A 38 7.49 -1.14 8.64
CA LEU A 38 6.09 -1.38 8.29
C LEU A 38 5.45 -2.22 9.38
N LEU A 39 4.42 -1.65 10.04
CA LEU A 39 3.70 -2.31 11.11
C LEU A 39 2.49 -3.09 10.60
N ASP A 40 1.82 -2.56 9.58
CA ASP A 40 0.65 -3.21 9.02
C ASP A 40 0.38 -2.70 7.61
N ILE A 41 -0.26 -3.53 6.81
CA ILE A 41 -0.71 -3.17 5.47
C ILE A 41 -2.07 -3.82 5.24
N ARG A 42 -3.05 -3.01 4.81
CA ARG A 42 -4.40 -3.48 4.56
C ARG A 42 -4.95 -2.92 3.27
N LEU A 43 -5.68 -3.74 2.56
CA LEU A 43 -6.42 -3.32 1.37
C LEU A 43 -7.89 -3.28 1.74
N VAL A 44 -8.52 -2.11 1.56
CA VAL A 44 -9.94 -1.90 1.89
C VAL A 44 -10.70 -1.62 0.59
N ARG A 45 -11.74 -2.41 0.34
CA ARG A 45 -12.66 -2.13 -0.77
C ARG A 45 -13.70 -1.12 -0.30
N LEU A 46 -13.83 -0.03 -1.03
CA LEU A 46 -14.83 1.00 -0.74
C LEU A 46 -16.16 0.66 -1.41
N ASP A 47 -17.23 1.30 -0.93
CA ASP A 47 -18.58 1.04 -1.45
C ASP A 47 -18.73 1.40 -2.93
N ASP A 48 -17.89 2.29 -3.45
CA ASP A 48 -17.90 2.67 -4.86
C ASP A 48 -17.10 1.71 -5.75
N GLY A 49 -16.52 0.65 -5.17
CA GLY A 49 -15.72 -0.32 -5.91
C GLY A 49 -14.25 0.04 -6.08
N THR A 50 -13.82 1.19 -5.57
CA THR A 50 -12.40 1.54 -5.53
C THR A 50 -11.76 0.99 -4.25
N TYR A 51 -10.45 1.18 -4.10
CA TYR A 51 -9.69 0.59 -3.00
C TYR A 51 -8.86 1.63 -2.26
N LEU A 52 -8.72 1.42 -0.95
CA LEU A 52 -7.69 2.09 -0.15
C LEU A 52 -6.62 1.09 0.21
N ASP A 53 -5.37 1.43 -0.03
CA ASP A 53 -4.23 0.69 0.48
C ASP A 53 -3.72 1.45 1.69
N VAL A 54 -3.82 0.85 2.87
CA VAL A 54 -3.52 1.52 4.14
C VAL A 54 -2.26 0.91 4.71
N LEU A 55 -1.18 1.69 4.76
CA LEU A 55 0.10 1.26 5.30
C LEU A 55 0.38 2.01 6.59
N ARG A 56 0.64 1.25 7.66
CA ARG A 56 0.95 1.81 8.97
C ARG A 56 2.44 1.61 9.25
N TRP A 57 3.12 2.70 9.54
CA TRP A 57 4.58 2.72 9.77
C TRP A 57 4.90 3.10 11.20
N GLU A 58 6.04 2.62 11.71
CA GLU A 58 6.49 3.00 13.05
C GLU A 58 6.84 4.49 13.16
N SER A 59 7.20 5.14 12.03
CA SER A 59 7.57 6.55 12.00
C SER A 59 7.49 7.10 10.59
N ARG A 60 7.51 8.43 10.47
CA ARG A 60 7.60 9.11 9.17
C ARG A 60 8.90 8.73 8.44
N GLU A 61 9.99 8.61 9.19
CA GLU A 61 11.29 8.29 8.60
C GLU A 61 11.29 6.91 7.94
N ALA A 62 10.63 5.94 8.57
CA ALA A 62 10.49 4.60 7.99
C ALA A 62 9.67 4.65 6.70
N ALA A 63 8.57 5.43 6.69
CA ALA A 63 7.74 5.58 5.49
C ALA A 63 8.52 6.25 4.36
N ASP A 64 9.30 7.29 4.67
CA ASP A 64 10.09 8.00 3.65
C ASP A 64 11.17 7.10 3.05
N ALA A 65 11.84 6.31 3.89
CA ALA A 65 12.84 5.36 3.40
C ALA A 65 12.22 4.29 2.51
N ALA A 66 10.98 3.90 2.78
CA ALA A 66 10.30 2.87 2.01
C ALA A 66 10.03 3.28 0.56
N ILE A 67 9.92 4.56 0.26
CA ILE A 67 9.67 5.02 -1.10
C ILE A 67 10.74 4.49 -2.06
N GLU A 68 12.00 4.53 -1.65
CA GLU A 68 13.11 4.02 -2.47
C GLU A 68 13.13 2.50 -2.50
N LEU A 69 12.82 1.86 -1.37
CA LEU A 69 12.88 0.41 -1.26
C LEU A 69 11.72 -0.29 -1.99
N PHE A 70 10.61 0.40 -2.22
CA PHE A 70 9.48 -0.17 -2.95
C PHE A 70 9.86 -0.67 -4.33
N ALA A 71 10.81 0.00 -4.98
CA ALA A 71 11.27 -0.41 -6.30
C ALA A 71 11.96 -1.79 -6.27
N GLU A 72 12.39 -2.25 -5.10
CA GLU A 72 13.07 -3.54 -4.93
C GLU A 72 12.10 -4.68 -4.60
N VAL A 73 10.79 -4.40 -4.54
CA VAL A 73 9.76 -5.41 -4.31
C VAL A 73 9.16 -5.81 -5.66
N PRO A 74 9.51 -6.99 -6.22
CA PRO A 74 9.04 -7.38 -7.54
C PRO A 74 7.53 -7.44 -7.65
N GLU A 75 6.86 -7.93 -6.59
CA GLU A 75 5.40 -8.07 -6.56
C GLU A 75 4.69 -6.73 -6.66
N ALA A 76 5.33 -5.64 -6.20
CA ALA A 76 4.76 -4.30 -6.31
C ALA A 76 4.66 -3.88 -7.78
N GLY A 77 5.66 -4.20 -8.59
CA GLY A 77 5.63 -3.93 -10.03
C GLY A 77 4.54 -4.71 -10.74
N GLU A 78 4.33 -5.96 -10.36
CA GLU A 78 3.27 -6.78 -10.93
C GLU A 78 1.89 -6.19 -10.65
N ILE A 79 1.64 -5.77 -9.43
CA ILE A 79 0.34 -5.20 -9.05
C ILE A 79 0.11 -3.84 -9.70
N HIS A 80 1.14 -3.03 -9.87
CA HIS A 80 1.02 -1.76 -10.58
C HIS A 80 0.45 -1.93 -11.99
N GLY A 81 0.68 -3.08 -12.62
CA GLY A 81 0.11 -3.36 -13.93
C GLY A 81 -1.41 -3.43 -13.96
N PHE A 82 -2.06 -3.65 -12.80
CA PHE A 82 -3.51 -3.70 -12.69
C PHE A 82 -4.13 -2.37 -12.28
N LEU A 83 -3.31 -1.39 -11.91
CA LEU A 83 -3.76 -0.09 -11.41
C LEU A 83 -3.52 0.96 -12.49
N PRO A 84 -4.59 1.54 -13.06
CA PRO A 84 -4.39 2.56 -14.09
C PRO A 84 -3.60 3.76 -13.54
N ALA A 85 -4.02 4.37 -12.48
CA ALA A 85 -3.30 5.43 -11.80
C ALA A 85 -3.87 5.56 -10.40
N GLY A 86 -3.06 5.95 -9.44
CA GLY A 86 -3.56 6.28 -8.12
C GLY A 86 -4.50 7.47 -8.21
N ILE A 87 -5.63 7.41 -7.49
CA ILE A 87 -6.57 8.51 -7.43
C ILE A 87 -6.04 9.59 -6.50
N ALA A 88 -5.53 9.19 -5.33
CA ALA A 88 -4.98 10.11 -4.33
C ALA A 88 -4.03 9.37 -3.40
N HIS A 89 -3.08 10.10 -2.84
CA HIS A 89 -2.17 9.59 -1.83
C HIS A 89 -2.18 10.57 -0.66
N HIS A 90 -2.54 10.10 0.50
CA HIS A 90 -2.59 10.89 1.72
C HIS A 90 -1.59 10.35 2.72
N ARG A 91 -0.93 11.26 3.44
CA ARG A 91 0.08 10.91 4.43
C ARG A 91 -0.17 11.69 5.71
N GLY A 92 0.06 11.06 6.86
CA GLY A 92 -0.13 11.76 8.13
C GLY A 92 0.30 10.96 9.34
N GLU A 93 0.50 11.68 10.43
CA GLU A 93 0.82 11.10 11.72
C GLU A 93 -0.45 10.78 12.49
N VAL A 94 -0.38 9.72 13.32
CA VAL A 94 -1.48 9.42 14.25
C VAL A 94 -1.56 10.54 15.28
N ALA A 95 -2.73 11.19 15.34
CA ALA A 95 -2.97 12.32 16.24
C ALA A 95 -3.79 11.94 17.46
N GLY A 96 -4.44 10.79 17.44
CA GLY A 96 -5.29 10.36 18.53
C GLY A 96 -5.82 8.94 18.31
N GLY A 97 -6.39 8.38 19.32
CA GLY A 97 -6.98 7.05 19.28
C GLY A 97 -6.05 5.97 19.76
#